data_07dda37b0d0f4f78ac0be60455e22072
#
_entry.id   07dda37b0d0f4f78ac0be60455e22072
#
_cell.length_a   1.000
_cell.length_b   1.000
_cell.length_c   1.000
_cell.angle_alpha   90.00
_cell.angle_beta   90.00
_cell.angle_gamma   90.00
#
_symmetry.space_group_name_H-M   'P 1'
#
loop_
_entity.id
_entity.type
_entity.pdbx_description
1 polymer ?
#
loop_
_entity_poly.entity_id
_entity_poly.type
_entity_poly.pdbx_seq_one_letter_code
_entity_poly.pdbx_strand_id
1 'polypeptide(L)'
;KKRKIIGKGFIDVFEAEALKLKDVRWLAQGTIYPDRIESLNITGKTIKSHHNVGGLPEKMNLKLCEPLKWLFKDEVRRVGKQLNMPDKLILRHPFPGPGLAVRILGDITPEKVRVLQDADDIFIRGLHEWKVKDQNGKEDELYNQVWQAGVVLLPIKSVGVMGDERTYERAVALRAVTSVD
;
A
#
# COMPACT_ATOMS: atom_id res chain seq x y z
N LYS A 1 14.85 3.78 -7.49
CA LYS A 1 14.53 3.65 -8.92
C LYS A 1 13.08 3.18 -9.14
N LYS A 2 12.62 2.03 -8.55
CA LYS A 2 11.26 1.48 -8.71
C LYS A 2 10.16 2.53 -8.43
N ARG A 3 10.21 3.25 -7.28
CA ARG A 3 9.21 4.24 -6.89
C ARG A 3 9.03 5.36 -7.91
N LYS A 4 10.12 5.87 -8.49
CA LYS A 4 10.04 6.92 -9.53
C LYS A 4 9.38 6.42 -10.81
N ILE A 5 9.70 5.19 -11.23
CA ILE A 5 9.10 4.56 -12.41
C ILE A 5 7.60 4.37 -12.20
N ILE A 6 7.21 3.83 -11.05
CA ILE A 6 5.80 3.58 -10.71
C ILE A 6 5.04 4.90 -10.61
N GLY A 7 5.58 5.90 -9.89
CA GLY A 7 4.95 7.21 -9.75
C GLY A 7 4.73 7.89 -11.09
N LYS A 8 5.74 7.87 -11.98
CA LYS A 8 5.58 8.37 -13.35
C LYS A 8 4.51 7.61 -14.12
N GLY A 9 4.52 6.27 -14.06
CA GLY A 9 3.51 5.44 -14.74
C GLY A 9 2.08 5.73 -14.29
N PHE A 10 1.86 6.00 -13.01
CA PHE A 10 0.53 6.44 -12.52
C PHE A 10 0.08 7.74 -13.18
N ILE A 11 0.96 8.74 -13.25
CA ILE A 11 0.61 10.03 -13.86
C ILE A 11 0.36 9.87 -15.35
N ASP A 12 1.22 9.14 -16.06
CA ASP A 12 1.06 8.90 -17.51
C ASP A 12 -0.30 8.24 -17.81
N VAL A 13 -0.75 7.29 -16.97
CA VAL A 13 -2.07 6.64 -17.10
C VAL A 13 -3.19 7.63 -16.79
N PHE A 14 -3.09 8.39 -15.70
CA PHE A 14 -4.12 9.36 -15.35
C PHE A 14 -4.29 10.44 -16.41
N GLU A 15 -3.21 10.96 -16.98
CA GLU A 15 -3.27 11.95 -18.08
C GLU A 15 -3.90 11.33 -19.33
N ALA A 16 -3.51 10.10 -19.68
CA ALA A 16 -4.10 9.41 -20.84
C ALA A 16 -5.60 9.15 -20.68
N GLU A 17 -6.06 8.78 -19.49
CA GLU A 17 -7.49 8.59 -19.21
C GLU A 17 -8.24 9.93 -19.15
N ALA A 18 -7.65 10.96 -18.55
CA ALA A 18 -8.25 12.30 -18.51
C ALA A 18 -8.50 12.90 -19.89
N LEU A 19 -7.62 12.63 -20.88
CA LEU A 19 -7.80 13.08 -22.26
C LEU A 19 -9.01 12.43 -22.97
N LYS A 20 -9.46 11.26 -22.50
CA LYS A 20 -10.65 10.59 -23.04
C LYS A 20 -11.96 11.19 -22.52
N LEU A 21 -11.90 11.95 -21.45
CA LEU A 21 -13.05 12.56 -20.78
C LEU A 21 -13.12 14.04 -21.17
N LYS A 22 -14.34 14.52 -21.48
CA LYS A 22 -14.56 15.94 -21.74
C LYS A 22 -14.55 16.71 -20.41
N ASP A 23 -13.92 17.89 -20.42
CA ASP A 23 -13.95 18.87 -19.33
C ASP A 23 -13.32 18.45 -17.98
N VAL A 24 -12.45 17.44 -17.98
CA VAL A 24 -11.66 17.09 -16.78
C VAL A 24 -10.58 18.14 -16.57
N ARG A 25 -10.64 18.83 -15.42
CA ARG A 25 -9.72 19.93 -15.06
C ARG A 25 -8.97 19.67 -13.75
N TRP A 26 -9.40 18.69 -12.96
CA TRP A 26 -8.89 18.45 -11.63
C TRP A 26 -8.48 17.00 -11.43
N LEU A 27 -7.33 16.82 -10.77
CA LEU A 27 -6.88 15.52 -10.24
C LEU A 27 -7.09 15.52 -8.73
N ALA A 28 -7.99 14.66 -8.24
CA ALA A 28 -8.19 14.48 -6.82
C ALA A 28 -7.06 13.59 -6.25
N GLN A 29 -6.47 14.04 -5.13
CA GLN A 29 -5.40 13.32 -4.42
C GLN A 29 -5.80 13.08 -2.97
N GLY A 30 -5.52 11.89 -2.47
CA GLY A 30 -5.78 11.49 -1.09
C GLY A 30 -4.68 11.90 -0.09
N THR A 31 -3.97 13.00 -0.35
CA THR A 31 -2.97 13.57 0.56
C THR A 31 -3.61 13.89 1.90
N ILE A 32 -2.99 13.44 3.00
CA ILE A 32 -3.42 13.71 4.38
C ILE A 32 -2.40 14.61 5.12
N TYR A 33 -2.76 15.11 6.29
CA TYR A 33 -1.92 16.04 7.03
C TYR A 33 -0.52 15.49 7.37
N PRO A 34 -0.34 14.24 7.83
CA PRO A 34 0.97 13.64 8.04
C PRO A 34 1.87 13.64 6.80
N ASP A 35 1.31 13.43 5.60
CA ASP A 35 2.09 13.47 4.35
C ASP A 35 2.72 14.85 4.14
N ARG A 36 2.02 15.92 4.55
CA ARG A 36 2.50 17.29 4.41
C ARG A 36 3.60 17.62 5.41
N ILE A 37 3.40 17.31 6.69
CA ILE A 37 4.40 17.61 7.74
C ILE A 37 5.66 16.75 7.60
N GLU A 38 5.52 15.49 7.18
CA GLU A 38 6.65 14.60 6.93
C GLU A 38 7.43 14.94 5.66
N SER A 39 6.82 15.67 4.73
CA SER A 39 7.49 16.14 3.52
C SER A 39 8.38 17.37 3.77
N LEU A 40 8.18 18.08 4.88
CA LEU A 40 8.91 19.28 5.25
C LEU A 40 9.86 18.95 6.41
N ASN A 41 11.16 18.94 6.17
CA ASN A 41 12.12 18.97 7.27
C ASN A 41 12.50 20.41 7.61
N ILE A 42 13.18 20.60 8.77
CA ILE A 42 13.66 21.89 9.28
C ILE A 42 14.56 22.63 8.26
N THR A 43 15.15 21.92 7.30
CA THR A 43 16.04 22.47 6.26
C THR A 43 15.33 22.67 4.92
N GLY A 44 14.01 22.43 4.82
CA GLY A 44 13.24 22.58 3.59
C GLY A 44 13.51 21.49 2.54
N LYS A 45 14.31 20.48 2.85
CA LYS A 45 14.54 19.34 1.94
C LYS A 45 13.47 18.28 2.15
N THR A 46 12.89 17.80 1.06
CA THR A 46 11.89 16.73 1.07
C THR A 46 12.48 15.43 1.59
N ILE A 47 12.06 15.00 2.80
CA ILE A 47 12.55 13.75 3.41
C ILE A 47 11.92 12.51 2.77
N LYS A 48 10.66 12.58 2.37
CA LYS A 48 9.91 11.46 1.79
C LYS A 48 9.44 11.79 0.38
N SER A 49 10.14 11.24 -0.61
CA SER A 49 9.79 11.35 -2.04
C SER A 49 8.69 10.36 -2.49
N HIS A 50 8.01 9.69 -1.57
CA HIS A 50 7.04 8.63 -1.87
C HIS A 50 5.59 8.99 -1.52
N HIS A 51 5.38 10.14 -0.90
CA HIS A 51 4.06 10.75 -0.81
C HIS A 51 3.81 11.59 -2.07
N ASN A 52 2.57 11.72 -2.48
CA ASN A 52 2.14 12.36 -3.73
C ASN A 52 2.74 13.75 -3.97
N VAL A 53 3.18 14.44 -2.91
CA VAL A 53 3.79 15.78 -2.97
C VAL A 53 5.14 15.81 -3.71
N GLY A 54 5.89 14.68 -3.73
CA GLY A 54 7.21 14.62 -4.39
C GLY A 54 7.26 13.78 -5.65
N GLY A 55 6.15 13.18 -6.08
CA GLY A 55 6.07 12.29 -7.24
C GLY A 55 5.34 12.86 -8.46
N LEU A 56 4.67 14.00 -8.29
CA LEU A 56 3.95 14.67 -9.38
C LEU A 56 4.93 15.43 -10.28
N PRO A 57 4.74 15.43 -11.61
CA PRO A 57 5.53 16.25 -12.52
C PRO A 57 5.33 17.74 -12.25
N GLU A 58 6.37 18.54 -12.43
CA GLU A 58 6.31 20.00 -12.28
C GLU A 58 5.31 20.67 -13.23
N LYS A 59 5.03 20.03 -14.37
CA LYS A 59 4.02 20.46 -15.34
C LYS A 59 2.96 19.37 -15.48
N MET A 60 1.82 19.60 -14.91
CA MET A 60 0.59 18.82 -15.09
C MET A 60 -0.48 19.67 -15.78
N ASN A 61 -1.22 19.08 -16.71
CA ASN A 61 -2.36 19.71 -17.35
C ASN A 61 -3.61 19.78 -16.45
N LEU A 62 -3.59 19.04 -15.32
CA LEU A 62 -4.69 18.99 -14.35
C LEU A 62 -4.36 19.80 -13.09
N LYS A 63 -5.34 20.52 -12.58
CA LYS A 63 -5.25 21.20 -11.28
C LYS A 63 -5.36 20.17 -10.14
N LEU A 64 -4.56 20.34 -9.11
CA LEU A 64 -4.59 19.45 -7.94
C LEU A 64 -5.73 19.81 -7.00
N CYS A 65 -6.50 18.80 -6.54
CA CYS A 65 -7.52 18.91 -5.51
C CYS A 65 -7.18 17.94 -4.37
N GLU A 66 -6.90 18.46 -3.18
CA GLU A 66 -6.50 17.69 -1.99
C GLU A 66 -7.47 17.93 -0.83
N PRO A 67 -8.66 17.31 -0.87
CA PRO A 67 -9.72 17.61 0.11
C PRO A 67 -9.40 17.14 1.52
N LEU A 68 -8.51 16.17 1.68
CA LEU A 68 -8.15 15.54 2.97
C LEU A 68 -6.87 16.11 3.59
N LYS A 69 -6.23 17.06 2.97
CA LYS A 69 -4.87 17.54 3.31
C LYS A 69 -4.66 18.12 4.71
N TRP A 70 -5.74 18.36 5.45
CA TRP A 70 -5.71 18.87 6.81
C TRP A 70 -6.18 17.85 7.85
N LEU A 71 -6.51 16.61 7.42
CA LEU A 71 -7.02 15.57 8.28
C LEU A 71 -5.92 14.55 8.62
N PHE A 72 -5.97 14.03 9.85
CA PHE A 72 -5.24 12.84 10.24
C PHE A 72 -5.95 11.58 9.74
N LYS A 73 -5.23 10.46 9.76
CA LYS A 73 -5.72 9.19 9.19
C LYS A 73 -6.98 8.66 9.88
N ASP A 74 -7.07 8.82 11.21
CA ASP A 74 -8.25 8.46 11.99
C ASP A 74 -9.46 9.34 11.66
N GLU A 75 -9.24 10.63 11.40
CA GLU A 75 -10.28 11.56 10.96
C GLU A 75 -10.78 11.21 9.56
N VAL A 76 -9.89 10.87 8.64
CA VAL A 76 -10.26 10.39 7.29
C VAL A 76 -11.10 9.12 7.38
N ARG A 77 -10.75 8.17 8.28
CA ARG A 77 -11.55 6.97 8.53
C ARG A 77 -12.94 7.29 9.08
N ARG A 78 -13.04 8.28 9.99
CA ARG A 78 -14.35 8.75 10.50
C ARG A 78 -15.21 9.36 9.40
N VAL A 79 -14.62 10.20 8.55
CA VAL A 79 -15.31 10.75 7.37
C VAL A 79 -15.76 9.62 6.43
N GLY A 80 -14.91 8.63 6.15
CA GLY A 80 -15.28 7.47 5.35
C GLY A 80 -16.48 6.71 5.90
N LYS A 81 -16.55 6.50 7.23
CA LYS A 81 -17.71 5.89 7.89
C LYS A 81 -18.98 6.73 7.74
N GLN A 82 -18.89 8.05 7.91
CA GLN A 82 -20.02 8.96 7.70
C GLN A 82 -20.52 8.97 6.24
N LEU A 83 -19.64 8.71 5.29
CA LEU A 83 -19.99 8.54 3.88
C LEU A 83 -20.46 7.12 3.53
N ASN A 84 -20.70 6.26 4.52
CA ASN A 84 -21.13 4.87 4.37
C ASN A 84 -20.18 4.02 3.50
N MET A 85 -18.88 4.29 3.55
CA MET A 85 -17.90 3.44 2.89
C MET A 85 -17.81 2.07 3.59
N PRO A 86 -17.67 0.97 2.85
CA PRO A 86 -17.51 -0.36 3.44
C PRO A 86 -16.28 -0.46 4.35
N ASP A 87 -16.46 -1.08 5.52
CA ASP A 87 -15.38 -1.24 6.52
C ASP A 87 -14.12 -1.88 5.94
N LYS A 88 -14.24 -2.84 5.03
CA LYS A 88 -13.11 -3.47 4.34
C LYS A 88 -12.21 -2.48 3.58
N LEU A 89 -12.72 -1.32 3.17
CA LEU A 89 -11.93 -0.25 2.54
C LEU A 89 -11.34 0.69 3.59
N ILE A 90 -12.13 1.03 4.62
CA ILE A 90 -11.74 1.97 5.69
C ILE A 90 -10.66 1.35 6.59
N LEU A 91 -10.80 0.06 6.95
CA LEU A 91 -9.93 -0.65 7.87
C LEU A 91 -8.75 -1.36 7.16
N ARG A 92 -8.61 -1.17 5.86
CA ARG A 92 -7.49 -1.75 5.11
C ARG A 92 -6.15 -1.34 5.72
N HIS A 93 -5.25 -2.31 5.85
CA HIS A 93 -3.89 -2.08 6.33
C HIS A 93 -3.14 -1.05 5.48
N PRO A 94 -2.33 -0.16 6.09
CA PRO A 94 -1.56 0.82 5.35
C PRO A 94 -0.42 0.14 4.58
N PHE A 95 -0.34 0.43 3.28
CA PHE A 95 0.80 0.04 2.45
C PHE A 95 1.28 1.25 1.65
N PRO A 96 2.60 1.34 1.36
CA PRO A 96 3.13 2.34 0.45
C PRO A 96 2.44 2.26 -0.92
N GLY A 97 2.28 3.39 -1.62
CA GLY A 97 1.66 3.46 -2.94
C GLY A 97 2.16 2.42 -3.95
N PRO A 98 3.49 2.11 -4.03
CA PRO A 98 4.00 1.05 -4.92
C PRO A 98 3.54 -0.38 -4.57
N GLY A 99 2.96 -0.63 -3.40
CA GLY A 99 2.33 -1.90 -3.03
C GLY A 99 3.23 -3.12 -3.21
N LEU A 100 2.81 -4.07 -4.05
CA LEU A 100 3.53 -5.31 -4.32
C LEU A 100 4.97 -5.09 -4.82
N ALA A 101 5.22 -4.07 -5.61
CA ALA A 101 6.54 -3.84 -6.22
C ALA A 101 7.67 -3.61 -5.21
N VAL A 102 7.38 -3.03 -4.03
CA VAL A 102 8.37 -2.85 -2.96
C VAL A 102 8.55 -4.10 -2.10
N ARG A 103 7.59 -5.01 -2.15
CA ARG A 103 7.62 -6.30 -1.45
C ARG A 103 8.30 -7.41 -2.27
N ILE A 104 8.67 -7.15 -3.53
CA ILE A 104 9.54 -8.01 -4.33
C ILE A 104 10.97 -7.46 -4.22
N LEU A 105 11.84 -8.17 -3.53
CA LEU A 105 13.25 -7.80 -3.46
C LEU A 105 13.97 -8.24 -4.75
N GLY A 106 14.72 -7.32 -5.36
CA GLY A 106 15.37 -7.54 -6.67
C GLY A 106 14.46 -7.14 -7.85
N ASP A 107 14.62 -7.81 -8.97
CA ASP A 107 13.88 -7.55 -10.22
C ASP A 107 12.43 -8.00 -10.13
N ILE A 108 11.55 -7.24 -10.78
CA ILE A 108 10.12 -7.53 -10.87
C ILE A 108 9.86 -8.28 -12.17
N THR A 109 9.27 -9.46 -12.08
CA THR A 109 8.80 -10.26 -13.22
C THR A 109 7.34 -10.64 -13.01
N PRO A 110 6.58 -10.93 -14.09
CA PRO A 110 5.19 -11.39 -13.96
C PRO A 110 5.04 -12.62 -13.06
N GLU A 111 5.96 -13.58 -13.15
CA GLU A 111 6.03 -14.76 -12.29
C GLU A 111 6.13 -14.38 -10.81
N LYS A 112 7.11 -13.51 -10.46
CA LYS A 112 7.32 -13.08 -9.07
C LYS A 112 6.13 -12.31 -8.51
N VAL A 113 5.46 -11.51 -9.35
CA VAL A 113 4.24 -10.80 -8.96
C VAL A 113 3.14 -11.79 -8.61
N ARG A 114 2.92 -12.82 -9.45
CA ARG A 114 1.91 -13.85 -9.20
C ARG A 114 2.21 -14.62 -7.92
N VAL A 115 3.43 -15.14 -7.75
CA VAL A 115 3.82 -15.85 -6.52
C VAL A 115 3.59 -15.00 -5.27
N LEU A 116 3.93 -13.70 -5.33
CA LEU A 116 3.69 -12.81 -4.19
C LEU A 116 2.21 -12.55 -3.96
N GLN A 117 1.40 -12.40 -5.01
CA GLN A 117 -0.05 -12.22 -4.89
C GLN A 117 -0.71 -13.44 -4.24
N ASP A 118 -0.37 -14.64 -4.69
CA ASP A 118 -0.92 -15.88 -4.15
C ASP A 118 -0.52 -16.10 -2.69
N ALA A 119 0.75 -15.89 -2.36
CA ALA A 119 1.23 -16.01 -0.99
C ALA A 119 0.62 -14.96 -0.04
N ASP A 120 0.46 -13.71 -0.52
CA ASP A 120 -0.15 -12.62 0.24
C ASP A 120 -1.64 -12.89 0.49
N ASP A 121 -2.37 -13.39 -0.52
CA ASP A 121 -3.79 -13.76 -0.40
C ASP A 121 -3.99 -14.88 0.64
N ILE A 122 -3.18 -15.93 0.59
CA ILE A 122 -3.24 -17.03 1.58
C ILE A 122 -3.00 -16.50 2.98
N PHE A 123 -1.96 -15.67 3.16
CA PHE A 123 -1.61 -15.11 4.46
C PHE A 123 -2.71 -14.20 5.01
N ILE A 124 -3.21 -13.27 4.20
CA ILE A 124 -4.25 -12.33 4.62
C ILE A 124 -5.58 -13.04 4.92
N ARG A 125 -5.97 -14.03 4.11
CA ARG A 125 -7.15 -14.87 4.42
C ARG A 125 -6.99 -15.60 5.75
N GLY A 126 -5.83 -16.20 6.00
CA GLY A 126 -5.55 -16.84 7.28
C GLY A 126 -5.71 -15.89 8.47
N LEU A 127 -5.30 -14.62 8.35
CA LEU A 127 -5.50 -13.61 9.40
C LEU A 127 -6.99 -13.27 9.62
N HIS A 128 -7.82 -13.29 8.58
CA HIS A 128 -9.28 -13.10 8.71
C HIS A 128 -9.98 -14.31 9.32
N GLU A 129 -9.53 -15.53 9.00
CA GLU A 129 -10.10 -16.76 9.52
C GLU A 129 -9.73 -17.02 10.98
N TRP A 130 -8.57 -16.56 11.42
CA TRP A 130 -8.09 -16.75 12.78
C TRP A 130 -8.77 -15.77 13.75
N LYS A 131 -9.56 -16.32 14.69
CA LYS A 131 -10.24 -15.54 15.73
C LYS A 131 -9.38 -15.49 17.00
N VAL A 132 -9.29 -14.30 17.57
CA VAL A 132 -8.59 -14.00 18.81
C VAL A 132 -9.47 -13.15 19.72
N LYS A 133 -9.20 -13.15 21.01
CA LYS A 133 -9.88 -12.21 21.93
C LYS A 133 -9.13 -10.88 21.93
N ASP A 134 -9.88 -9.79 21.76
CA ASP A 134 -9.37 -8.43 21.90
C ASP A 134 -9.08 -8.08 23.37
N GLN A 135 -8.61 -6.88 23.63
CA GLN A 135 -8.29 -6.39 24.99
C GLN A 135 -9.51 -6.37 25.92
N ASN A 136 -10.72 -6.37 25.40
CA ASN A 136 -11.98 -6.40 26.15
C ASN A 136 -12.56 -7.82 26.29
N GLY A 137 -11.85 -8.83 25.80
CA GLY A 137 -12.26 -10.23 25.79
C GLY A 137 -13.29 -10.58 24.71
N LYS A 138 -13.59 -9.65 23.77
CA LYS A 138 -14.47 -9.88 22.63
C LYS A 138 -13.71 -10.60 21.53
N GLU A 139 -14.35 -11.59 20.92
CA GLU A 139 -13.81 -12.30 19.76
C GLU A 139 -13.75 -11.40 18.53
N ASP A 140 -12.58 -11.36 17.88
CA ASP A 140 -12.31 -10.55 16.70
C ASP A 140 -11.34 -11.29 15.76
N GLU A 141 -11.25 -10.86 14.53
CA GLU A 141 -10.29 -11.38 13.55
C GLU A 141 -8.87 -10.94 13.91
N LEU A 142 -7.88 -11.85 13.80
CA LEU A 142 -6.49 -11.48 14.00
C LEU A 142 -6.05 -10.35 13.04
N TYR A 143 -6.65 -10.28 11.86
CA TYR A 143 -6.45 -9.17 10.92
C TYR A 143 -6.67 -7.80 11.56
N ASN A 144 -7.72 -7.64 12.36
CA ASN A 144 -8.06 -6.37 13.00
C ASN A 144 -7.13 -6.01 14.17
N GLN A 145 -6.43 -7.01 14.75
CA GLN A 145 -5.45 -6.80 15.82
C GLN A 145 -4.06 -6.42 15.32
N VAL A 146 -3.85 -6.53 14.00
CA VAL A 146 -2.58 -6.22 13.34
C VAL A 146 -2.70 -4.90 12.61
N TRP A 147 -1.75 -4.00 12.83
CA TRP A 147 -1.72 -2.70 12.15
C TRP A 147 -1.31 -2.80 10.67
N GLN A 148 -0.36 -3.69 10.36
CA GLN A 148 0.08 -3.98 9.00
C GLN A 148 0.50 -5.44 8.87
N ALA A 149 -0.04 -6.14 7.89
CA ALA A 149 0.39 -7.48 7.52
C ALA A 149 0.64 -7.58 6.02
N GLY A 150 1.53 -8.47 5.62
CA GLY A 150 1.81 -8.76 4.21
C GLY A 150 3.00 -9.68 4.03
N VAL A 151 3.13 -10.20 2.84
CA VAL A 151 4.22 -11.09 2.43
C VAL A 151 5.27 -10.32 1.65
N VAL A 152 6.53 -10.66 1.85
CA VAL A 152 7.69 -10.12 1.11
C VAL A 152 8.37 -11.28 0.38
N LEU A 153 8.53 -11.17 -0.94
CA LEU A 153 9.25 -12.13 -1.75
C LEU A 153 10.76 -11.87 -1.67
N LEU A 154 11.49 -12.86 -1.19
CA LEU A 154 12.94 -12.78 -1.01
C LEU A 154 13.68 -13.15 -2.32
N PRO A 155 14.90 -12.61 -2.56
CA PRO A 155 15.69 -12.89 -3.75
C PRO A 155 16.48 -14.20 -3.65
N ILE A 156 16.02 -15.12 -2.81
CA ILE A 156 16.67 -16.42 -2.56
C ILE A 156 15.71 -17.56 -2.88
N LYS A 157 16.28 -18.72 -3.15
CA LYS A 157 15.59 -19.99 -3.24
C LYS A 157 16.02 -20.90 -2.10
N SER A 158 15.09 -21.64 -1.55
CA SER A 158 15.36 -22.69 -0.56
C SER A 158 15.35 -24.05 -1.24
N VAL A 159 16.20 -24.93 -0.77
CA VAL A 159 16.21 -26.33 -1.21
C VAL A 159 15.13 -27.07 -0.40
N GLY A 160 14.22 -27.69 -1.11
CA GLY A 160 13.24 -28.63 -0.57
C GLY A 160 13.45 -30.03 -1.13
N VAL A 161 12.80 -31.00 -0.55
CA VAL A 161 12.71 -32.37 -1.07
C VAL A 161 11.25 -32.70 -1.29
N MET A 162 10.90 -33.13 -2.50
CA MET A 162 9.56 -33.59 -2.83
C MET A 162 9.68 -34.97 -3.50
N GLY A 163 9.30 -36.01 -2.77
CA GLY A 163 9.63 -37.37 -3.15
C GLY A 163 11.14 -37.61 -3.11
N ASP A 164 11.71 -38.16 -4.17
CA ASP A 164 13.14 -38.44 -4.32
C ASP A 164 13.92 -37.30 -5.02
N GLU A 165 13.25 -36.17 -5.34
CA GLU A 165 13.86 -35.06 -6.07
C GLU A 165 14.06 -33.82 -5.20
N ARG A 166 15.14 -33.08 -5.46
CA ARG A 166 15.37 -31.75 -4.86
C ARG A 166 14.57 -30.70 -5.60
N THR A 167 13.84 -29.90 -4.86
CA THR A 167 13.14 -28.73 -5.37
C THR A 167 13.86 -27.44 -4.94
N TYR A 168 13.73 -26.40 -5.74
CA TYR A 168 14.33 -25.08 -5.51
C TYR A 168 13.25 -24.02 -5.56
N GLU A 169 12.56 -23.84 -4.45
CA GLU A 169 11.42 -22.95 -4.37
C GLU A 169 11.82 -21.56 -3.83
N ARG A 170 11.04 -20.54 -4.20
CA ARG A 170 11.26 -19.18 -3.71
C ARG A 170 10.88 -19.06 -2.25
N ALA A 171 11.71 -18.36 -1.48
CA ALA A 171 11.41 -18.05 -0.10
C ALA A 171 10.62 -16.75 0.01
N VAL A 172 9.67 -16.73 0.95
CA VAL A 172 8.91 -15.54 1.34
C VAL A 172 9.10 -15.26 2.83
N ALA A 173 9.01 -14.00 3.23
CA ALA A 173 8.93 -13.60 4.62
C ALA A 173 7.51 -13.10 4.92
N LEU A 174 6.89 -13.66 5.95
CA LEU A 174 5.63 -13.14 6.50
C LEU A 174 5.95 -11.98 7.44
N ARG A 175 5.22 -10.89 7.29
CA ARG A 175 5.35 -9.73 8.15
C ARG A 175 3.98 -9.38 8.72
N ALA A 176 3.88 -9.35 10.05
CA ALA A 176 2.74 -8.81 10.77
C ALA A 176 3.28 -7.90 11.87
N VAL A 177 2.74 -6.69 11.99
CA VAL A 177 3.21 -5.67 12.92
C VAL A 177 2.00 -5.08 13.63
N THR A 178 2.08 -4.99 14.94
CA THR A 178 1.18 -4.18 15.76
C THR A 178 1.81 -2.81 15.98
N SER A 179 1.03 -1.76 15.94
CA SER A 179 1.46 -0.40 16.28
C SER A 179 0.31 0.30 16.98
N VAL A 180 0.67 1.09 17.98
CA VAL A 180 -0.21 2.08 18.59
C VAL A 180 0.25 3.41 18.02
N ASP A 181 -0.51 3.98 17.09
CA ASP A 181 -0.26 5.34 16.57
C ASP A 181 -0.72 6.39 17.59
#